data_2e55089501c4e760953c1e5632336e3d
#
_entry.id   2e55089501c4e760953c1e5632336e3d
#
_cell.length_a   1.000
_cell.length_b   1.000
_cell.length_c   1.000
_cell.angle_alpha   90.00
_cell.angle_beta   90.00
_cell.angle_gamma   90.00
#
_symmetry.space_group_name_H-M   'P 1'
#
loop_
_entity.id
_entity.type
_entity.pdbx_description
1 polymer ?
#
loop_
_entity_poly.entity_id
_entity_poly.type
_entity_poly.pdbx_seq_one_letter_code
_entity_poly.pdbx_strand_id
1 'polypeptide(L)'
;YAESVRNLGTPVFPAKYFRILREVFGADCGVLMVTHQQQDIAGVMSFYFRDEVIPYYGGSLPVSRSLKGNDFMYWELMRRSCEQAIRTFDYGRSKTGTGSYSLKKNLGFTHETLHYEYYLVKSDKIPEVNPMNPKYQMFIKAWRKLPLPMANFIGPMLAKNLG
;
A
#
# COMPACT_ATOMS: atom_id res chain seq x y z
N TYR A 1 1.45 -2.05 -9.76
CA TYR A 1 1.65 -2.32 -8.33
C TYR A 1 2.97 -3.04 -8.06
N ALA A 2 3.26 -4.15 -8.76
CA ALA A 2 4.48 -4.95 -8.54
C ALA A 2 5.77 -4.11 -8.68
N GLU A 3 5.86 -3.28 -9.70
CA GLU A 3 6.98 -2.36 -9.90
C GLU A 3 7.10 -1.35 -8.75
N SER A 4 5.97 -0.80 -8.32
CA SER A 4 5.93 0.17 -7.21
C SER A 4 6.48 -0.42 -5.92
N VAL A 5 5.99 -1.60 -5.51
CA VAL A 5 6.45 -2.23 -4.25
C VAL A 5 7.89 -2.73 -4.35
N ARG A 6 8.33 -3.24 -5.53
CA ARG A 6 9.73 -3.59 -5.77
C ARG A 6 10.64 -2.36 -5.58
N ASN A 7 10.25 -1.21 -6.13
CA ASN A 7 10.99 0.05 -5.98
C ASN A 7 11.01 0.56 -4.52
N LEU A 8 10.02 0.19 -3.72
CA LEU A 8 10.02 0.44 -2.27
C LEU A 8 10.83 -0.57 -1.48
N GLY A 9 11.25 -1.68 -2.10
CA GLY A 9 12.02 -2.73 -1.45
C GLY A 9 11.17 -3.80 -0.77
N THR A 10 9.92 -3.93 -1.17
CA THR A 10 8.94 -4.86 -0.60
C THR A 10 8.60 -5.96 -1.62
N PRO A 11 8.58 -7.24 -1.23
CA PRO A 11 8.05 -8.33 -2.05
C PRO A 11 6.57 -8.13 -2.40
N VAL A 12 6.20 -8.49 -3.64
CA VAL A 12 4.83 -8.39 -4.12
C VAL A 12 4.04 -9.65 -3.79
N PHE A 13 2.75 -9.50 -3.47
CA PHE A 13 1.82 -10.63 -3.40
C PHE A 13 1.53 -11.20 -4.80
N PRO A 14 1.19 -12.49 -4.92
CA PRO A 14 0.85 -13.08 -6.21
C PRO A 14 -0.42 -12.46 -6.81
N ALA A 15 -0.51 -12.40 -8.14
CA ALA A 15 -1.71 -11.86 -8.81
C ALA A 15 -3.00 -12.59 -8.39
N LYS A 16 -2.90 -13.90 -8.10
CA LYS A 16 -4.02 -14.70 -7.57
C LYS A 16 -4.58 -14.12 -6.26
N TYR A 17 -3.73 -13.54 -5.41
CA TYR A 17 -4.16 -12.93 -4.15
C TYR A 17 -5.14 -11.77 -4.39
N PHE A 18 -4.80 -10.85 -5.30
CA PHE A 18 -5.66 -9.71 -5.64
C PHE A 18 -6.97 -10.16 -6.31
N ARG A 19 -6.90 -11.19 -7.15
CA ARG A 19 -8.10 -11.77 -7.76
C ARG A 19 -9.05 -12.35 -6.70
N ILE A 20 -8.53 -13.11 -5.75
CA ILE A 20 -9.32 -13.70 -4.65
C ILE A 20 -9.93 -12.59 -3.79
N LEU A 21 -9.17 -11.54 -3.43
CA LEU A 21 -9.72 -10.39 -2.71
C LEU A 21 -10.90 -9.78 -3.44
N ARG A 22 -10.77 -9.57 -4.76
CA ARG A 22 -11.85 -9.03 -5.57
C ARG A 22 -13.07 -9.95 -5.63
N GLU A 23 -12.85 -11.26 -5.74
CA GLU A 23 -13.92 -12.26 -5.75
C GLU A 23 -14.65 -12.33 -4.39
N VAL A 24 -13.90 -12.35 -3.30
CA VAL A 24 -14.46 -12.49 -1.93
C VAL A 24 -15.21 -11.24 -1.48
N PHE A 25 -14.63 -10.06 -1.72
CA PHE A 25 -15.23 -8.79 -1.28
C PHE A 25 -16.25 -8.23 -2.28
N GLY A 26 -16.24 -8.71 -3.52
CA GLY A 26 -17.26 -8.34 -4.53
C GLY A 26 -17.41 -6.83 -4.69
N ALA A 27 -18.61 -6.31 -4.39
CA ALA A 27 -18.94 -4.90 -4.47
C ALA A 27 -18.19 -4.03 -3.46
N ASP A 28 -17.77 -4.62 -2.33
CA ASP A 28 -17.01 -3.93 -1.29
C ASP A 28 -15.52 -3.79 -1.61
N CYS A 29 -15.08 -4.22 -2.81
CA CYS A 29 -13.72 -4.07 -3.30
C CYS A 29 -13.70 -3.29 -4.61
N GLY A 30 -13.25 -2.04 -4.57
CA GLY A 30 -13.10 -1.16 -5.73
C GLY A 30 -11.65 -1.09 -6.22
N VAL A 31 -11.47 -0.93 -7.54
CA VAL A 31 -10.16 -0.62 -8.14
C VAL A 31 -10.30 0.65 -8.95
N LEU A 32 -9.52 1.67 -8.58
CA LEU A 32 -9.41 2.92 -9.32
C LEU A 32 -8.08 2.94 -10.08
N MET A 33 -8.15 3.19 -11.39
CA MET A 33 -6.96 3.34 -12.25
C MET A 33 -6.86 4.76 -12.78
N VAL A 34 -5.66 5.27 -12.85
CA VAL A 34 -5.32 6.55 -13.49
C VAL A 34 -4.56 6.25 -14.76
N THR A 35 -5.12 6.69 -15.87
CA THR A 35 -4.57 6.47 -17.21
C THR A 35 -4.13 7.81 -17.82
N HIS A 36 -2.96 7.84 -18.41
CA HIS A 36 -2.44 8.97 -19.17
C HIS A 36 -1.95 8.48 -20.54
N GLN A 37 -2.41 9.09 -21.62
CA GLN A 37 -2.06 8.70 -23.01
C GLN A 37 -2.20 7.17 -23.24
N GLN A 38 -3.33 6.60 -22.83
CA GLN A 38 -3.66 5.16 -22.93
C GLN A 38 -2.74 4.23 -22.09
N GLN A 39 -1.92 4.76 -21.23
CA GLN A 39 -1.09 3.99 -20.30
C GLN A 39 -1.60 4.14 -18.87
N ASP A 40 -1.81 3.03 -18.17
CA ASP A 40 -2.11 3.03 -16.76
C ASP A 40 -0.87 3.41 -15.96
N ILE A 41 -0.92 4.56 -15.28
CA ILE A 41 0.23 5.15 -14.57
C ILE A 41 0.14 5.04 -13.05
N ALA A 42 -1.07 4.91 -12.50
CA ALA A 42 -1.31 4.67 -11.08
C ALA A 42 -2.59 3.88 -10.89
N GLY A 43 -2.72 3.22 -9.75
CA GLY A 43 -3.93 2.51 -9.38
C GLY A 43 -3.97 2.18 -7.91
N VAL A 44 -5.18 2.06 -7.37
CA VAL A 44 -5.41 1.69 -5.99
C VAL A 44 -6.59 0.73 -5.88
N MET A 45 -6.41 -0.33 -5.13
CA MET A 45 -7.46 -1.23 -4.68
C MET A 45 -7.90 -0.78 -3.29
N SER A 46 -9.19 -0.50 -3.16
CA SER A 46 -9.81 0.01 -1.94
C SER A 46 -10.90 -0.93 -1.46
N PHE A 47 -11.09 -0.98 -0.14
CA PHE A 47 -12.16 -1.73 0.47
C PHE A 47 -13.15 -0.78 1.12
N TYR A 48 -14.42 -1.14 1.03
CA TYR A 48 -15.55 -0.39 1.58
C TYR A 48 -16.20 -1.22 2.67
N PHE A 49 -16.50 -0.58 3.78
CA PHE A 49 -17.23 -1.21 4.87
C PHE A 49 -18.12 -0.18 5.55
N ARG A 50 -19.45 -0.36 5.48
CA ARG A 50 -20.44 0.62 5.96
C ARG A 50 -20.21 1.97 5.29
N ASP A 51 -19.88 3.00 6.07
CA ASP A 51 -19.63 4.38 5.65
C ASP A 51 -18.12 4.75 5.63
N GLU A 52 -17.27 3.73 5.51
CA GLU A 52 -15.82 3.88 5.50
C GLU A 52 -15.20 3.30 4.23
N VAL A 53 -14.14 3.94 3.74
CA VAL A 53 -13.28 3.45 2.66
C VAL A 53 -11.82 3.47 3.09
N ILE A 54 -11.12 2.36 2.79
CA ILE A 54 -9.69 2.24 3.00
C ILE A 54 -8.97 1.93 1.68
N PRO A 55 -8.14 2.84 1.13
CA PRO A 55 -7.25 2.57 -0.01
C PRO A 55 -6.06 1.73 0.47
N TYR A 56 -6.13 0.42 0.23
CA TYR A 56 -5.22 -0.53 0.86
C TYR A 56 -3.98 -0.86 0.01
N TYR A 57 -4.17 -1.15 -1.29
CA TYR A 57 -3.08 -1.52 -2.20
C TYR A 57 -2.92 -0.48 -3.30
N GLY A 58 -2.07 0.51 -3.07
CA GLY A 58 -1.75 1.55 -4.05
C GLY A 58 -0.41 1.31 -4.73
N GLY A 59 -0.31 1.67 -6.00
CA GLY A 59 0.93 1.62 -6.76
C GLY A 59 0.93 2.57 -7.94
N SER A 60 2.12 2.97 -8.35
CA SER A 60 2.29 3.88 -9.49
C SER A 60 3.59 3.62 -10.24
N LEU A 61 3.59 3.96 -11.52
CA LEU A 61 4.80 4.01 -12.33
C LEU A 61 5.62 5.28 -12.02
N PRO A 62 6.93 5.28 -12.30
CA PRO A 62 7.78 6.46 -12.07
C PRO A 62 7.26 7.74 -12.73
N VAL A 63 6.70 7.63 -13.93
CA VAL A 63 6.10 8.76 -14.68
C VAL A 63 4.94 9.44 -13.94
N SER A 64 4.22 8.71 -13.12
CA SER A 64 3.12 9.24 -12.31
C SER A 64 3.56 10.37 -11.38
N ARG A 65 4.83 10.36 -10.93
CA ARG A 65 5.35 11.38 -10.03
C ARG A 65 5.39 12.77 -10.69
N SER A 66 5.88 12.87 -11.92
CA SER A 66 5.92 14.14 -12.67
C SER A 66 4.52 14.65 -13.05
N LEU A 67 3.59 13.72 -13.26
CA LEU A 67 2.21 14.02 -13.62
C LEU A 67 1.27 14.20 -12.42
N LYS A 68 1.79 14.12 -11.18
CA LYS A 68 0.97 14.16 -9.96
C LYS A 68 -0.14 13.10 -9.91
N GLY A 69 0.08 11.96 -10.59
CA GLY A 69 -0.92 10.93 -10.76
C GLY A 69 -1.37 10.28 -9.44
N ASN A 70 -0.50 10.19 -8.42
CA ASN A 70 -0.89 9.72 -7.09
C ASN A 70 -1.80 10.72 -6.39
N ASP A 71 -1.50 12.00 -6.43
CA ASP A 71 -2.31 13.04 -5.81
C ASP A 71 -3.70 13.07 -6.46
N PHE A 72 -3.75 13.00 -7.79
CA PHE A 72 -5.00 12.88 -8.55
C PHE A 72 -5.78 11.61 -8.21
N MET A 73 -5.12 10.46 -8.11
CA MET A 73 -5.73 9.18 -7.77
C MET A 73 -6.46 9.23 -6.42
N TYR A 74 -5.80 9.74 -5.39
CA TYR A 74 -6.40 9.85 -4.07
C TYR A 74 -7.49 10.92 -4.00
N TRP A 75 -7.27 12.06 -4.69
CA TRP A 75 -8.31 13.09 -4.81
C TRP A 75 -9.57 12.54 -5.48
N GLU A 76 -9.43 11.82 -6.58
CA GLU A 76 -10.57 11.22 -7.30
C GLU A 76 -11.27 10.14 -6.47
N LEU A 77 -10.51 9.34 -5.72
CA LEU A 77 -11.09 8.36 -4.82
C LEU A 77 -11.91 9.05 -3.71
N MET A 78 -11.38 10.11 -3.11
CA MET A 78 -12.10 10.92 -2.11
C MET A 78 -13.35 11.56 -2.68
N ARG A 79 -13.25 12.14 -3.87
CA ARG A 79 -14.40 12.76 -4.57
C ARG A 79 -15.52 11.74 -4.76
N ARG A 80 -15.21 10.54 -5.29
CA ARG A 80 -16.19 9.46 -5.48
C ARG A 80 -16.75 8.95 -4.15
N SER A 81 -15.94 8.90 -3.12
CA SER A 81 -16.39 8.50 -1.78
C SER A 81 -17.41 9.50 -1.22
N CYS A 82 -17.19 10.79 -1.39
CA CYS A 82 -18.16 11.82 -1.01
C CYS A 82 -19.49 11.68 -1.79
N GLU A 83 -19.44 11.39 -3.09
CA GLU A 83 -20.63 11.15 -3.92
C GLU A 83 -21.45 9.93 -3.48
N GLN A 84 -20.78 8.93 -2.90
CA GLN A 84 -21.37 7.73 -2.34
C GLN A 84 -21.79 7.87 -0.87
N ALA A 85 -21.74 9.08 -0.32
CA ALA A 85 -22.02 9.38 1.09
C ALA A 85 -21.14 8.62 2.09
N ILE A 86 -19.93 8.22 1.69
CA ILE A 86 -18.92 7.66 2.58
C ILE A 86 -18.45 8.76 3.53
N ARG A 87 -18.48 8.50 4.82
CA ARG A 87 -18.18 9.48 5.87
C ARG A 87 -16.72 9.48 6.28
N THR A 88 -16.08 8.30 6.24
CA THR A 88 -14.72 8.11 6.72
C THR A 88 -13.80 7.64 5.59
N PHE A 89 -12.71 8.38 5.38
CA PHE A 89 -11.63 7.99 4.49
C PHE A 89 -10.42 7.59 5.35
N ASP A 90 -10.26 6.28 5.60
CA ASP A 90 -9.13 5.77 6.37
C ASP A 90 -7.90 5.61 5.48
N TYR A 91 -6.93 6.48 5.65
CA TYR A 91 -5.67 6.44 4.89
C TYR A 91 -4.69 5.35 5.38
N GLY A 92 -5.09 4.53 6.33
CA GLY A 92 -4.31 3.43 6.89
C GLY A 92 -3.10 3.88 7.71
N ARG A 93 -2.34 2.91 8.16
CA ARG A 93 -1.19 3.12 9.04
C ARG A 93 -0.01 3.81 8.35
N SER A 94 0.73 4.60 9.11
CA SER A 94 2.05 5.12 8.73
C SER A 94 2.95 5.23 9.95
N LYS A 95 4.24 4.93 9.77
CA LYS A 95 5.21 5.21 10.84
C LYS A 95 5.59 6.68 10.82
N THR A 96 5.62 7.31 11.98
CA THR A 96 6.10 8.69 12.15
C THR A 96 7.50 8.84 11.56
N GLY A 97 7.76 9.95 10.89
CA GLY A 97 9.05 10.22 10.23
C GLY A 97 9.23 9.57 8.87
N THR A 98 8.23 8.86 8.33
CA THR A 98 8.27 8.29 6.97
C THR A 98 7.68 9.24 5.94
N GLY A 99 8.05 9.05 4.65
CA GLY A 99 7.48 9.83 3.54
C GLY A 99 5.96 9.65 3.40
N SER A 100 5.42 8.46 3.70
CA SER A 100 3.98 8.22 3.69
C SER A 100 3.26 9.00 4.80
N TYR A 101 3.86 9.11 5.99
CA TYR A 101 3.32 9.95 7.06
C TYR A 101 3.28 11.44 6.65
N SER A 102 4.39 11.94 6.09
CA SER A 102 4.47 13.33 5.63
C SER A 102 3.47 13.64 4.52
N LEU A 103 3.28 12.73 3.56
CA LEU A 103 2.28 12.88 2.51
C LEU A 103 0.87 13.03 3.09
N LYS A 104 0.47 12.14 3.99
CA LYS A 104 -0.86 12.17 4.62
C LYS A 104 -1.07 13.45 5.42
N LYS A 105 -0.08 13.86 6.21
CA LYS A 105 -0.12 15.10 6.95
C LYS A 105 -0.30 16.33 6.04
N ASN A 106 0.43 16.36 4.90
CA ASN A 106 0.33 17.46 3.94
C ASN A 106 -1.02 17.52 3.22
N LEU A 107 -1.72 16.39 3.11
CA LEU A 107 -3.08 16.31 2.58
C LEU A 107 -4.15 16.75 3.61
N GLY A 108 -3.74 17.15 4.82
CA GLY A 108 -4.65 17.68 5.84
C GLY A 108 -5.37 16.61 6.67
N PHE A 109 -4.92 15.36 6.62
CA PHE A 109 -5.53 14.29 7.43
C PHE A 109 -5.17 14.42 8.90
N THR A 110 -6.18 14.20 9.76
CA THR A 110 -5.98 14.02 11.18
C THR A 110 -5.31 12.68 11.43
N HIS A 111 -4.29 12.66 12.28
CA HIS A 111 -3.61 11.42 12.66
C HIS A 111 -3.99 11.03 14.08
N GLU A 112 -4.18 9.75 14.26
CA GLU A 112 -4.37 9.14 15.57
C GLU A 112 -3.22 8.19 15.88
N THR A 113 -2.78 8.18 17.13
CA THR A 113 -1.72 7.27 17.58
C THR A 113 -2.30 5.89 17.78
N LEU A 114 -1.75 4.89 17.08
CA LEU A 114 -2.12 3.50 17.29
C LEU A 114 -1.28 2.92 18.41
N HIS A 115 -1.94 2.33 19.40
CA HIS A 115 -1.32 1.63 20.52
C HIS A 115 -1.30 0.14 20.23
N TYR A 116 -0.13 -0.49 20.42
CA TYR A 116 0.06 -1.93 20.23
C TYR A 116 0.44 -2.56 21.56
N GLU A 117 -0.26 -3.62 21.91
CA GLU A 117 0.07 -4.46 23.07
C GLU A 117 0.58 -5.81 22.57
N TYR A 118 1.57 -6.35 23.26
CA TYR A 118 2.18 -7.64 22.93
C TYR A 118 2.08 -8.58 24.11
N TYR A 119 1.51 -9.75 23.89
CA TYR A 119 1.58 -10.86 24.83
C TYR A 119 2.56 -11.92 24.29
N LEU A 120 3.69 -12.09 24.98
CA LEU A 120 4.74 -12.99 24.55
C LEU A 120 4.52 -14.39 25.13
N VAL A 121 4.19 -15.37 24.28
CA VAL A 121 3.88 -16.75 24.71
C VAL A 121 5.15 -17.59 24.89
N LYS A 122 6.14 -17.46 24.02
CA LYS A 122 7.36 -18.29 23.99
C LYS A 122 8.66 -17.51 23.86
N SER A 123 8.61 -16.21 23.76
CA SER A 123 9.79 -15.35 23.54
C SER A 123 9.85 -14.30 24.62
N ASP A 124 11.05 -14.02 25.12
CA ASP A 124 11.31 -12.93 26.08
C ASP A 124 11.50 -11.57 25.41
N LYS A 125 11.43 -11.52 24.08
CA LYS A 125 11.66 -10.31 23.31
C LYS A 125 10.57 -10.09 22.27
N ILE A 126 10.09 -8.84 22.20
CA ILE A 126 9.17 -8.41 21.15
C ILE A 126 9.91 -8.53 19.78
N PRO A 127 9.29 -9.16 18.76
CA PRO A 127 9.88 -9.25 17.44
C PRO A 127 10.14 -7.86 16.84
N GLU A 128 11.41 -7.53 16.59
CA GLU A 128 11.77 -6.28 15.93
C GLU A 128 11.59 -6.40 14.41
N VAL A 129 10.40 -6.13 13.92
CA VAL A 129 10.13 -5.97 12.49
C VAL A 129 10.23 -4.49 12.13
N ASN A 130 11.42 -3.92 12.29
CA ASN A 130 11.65 -2.52 11.97
C ASN A 130 12.41 -2.38 10.63
N PRO A 131 11.79 -1.77 9.58
CA PRO A 131 12.47 -1.51 8.31
C PRO A 131 13.73 -0.65 8.44
N MET A 132 13.92 0.06 9.55
CA MET A 132 15.11 0.86 9.86
C MET A 132 16.28 0.01 10.37
N ASN A 133 16.05 -1.27 10.70
CA ASN A 133 17.12 -2.18 11.11
C ASN A 133 18.12 -2.39 9.97
N PRO A 134 19.44 -2.30 10.19
CA PRO A 134 20.48 -2.45 9.15
C PRO A 134 20.38 -3.73 8.31
N LYS A 135 19.95 -4.85 8.91
CA LYS A 135 19.73 -6.11 8.18
C LYS A 135 18.63 -6.00 7.15
N TYR A 136 17.50 -5.36 7.51
CA TYR A 136 16.39 -5.11 6.58
C TYR A 136 16.76 -4.08 5.52
N GLN A 137 17.56 -3.07 5.87
CA GLN A 137 18.04 -2.07 4.91
C GLN A 137 18.90 -2.70 3.81
N MET A 138 19.76 -3.66 4.15
CA MET A 138 20.56 -4.38 3.15
C MET A 138 19.69 -5.22 2.23
N PHE A 139 18.72 -5.94 2.76
CA PHE A 139 17.71 -6.68 1.98
C PHE A 139 16.94 -5.73 1.04
N ILE A 140 16.41 -4.62 1.56
CA ILE A 140 15.70 -3.61 0.78
C ILE A 140 16.53 -3.07 -0.38
N LYS A 141 17.82 -2.75 -0.14
CA LYS A 141 18.74 -2.29 -1.18
C LYS A 141 18.97 -3.33 -2.27
N ALA A 142 19.15 -4.59 -1.89
CA ALA A 142 19.32 -5.70 -2.82
C ALA A 142 18.01 -5.94 -3.63
N TRP A 143 16.87 -5.95 -2.96
CA TRP A 143 15.56 -6.17 -3.57
C TRP A 143 15.23 -5.13 -4.65
N ARG A 144 15.50 -3.87 -4.38
CA ARG A 144 15.30 -2.76 -5.34
C ARG A 144 16.07 -2.92 -6.64
N LYS A 145 17.19 -3.65 -6.63
CA LYS A 145 18.03 -3.90 -7.81
C LYS A 145 17.60 -5.11 -8.63
N LEU A 146 16.67 -5.93 -8.11
CA LEU A 146 16.21 -7.11 -8.85
C LEU A 146 15.44 -6.70 -10.11
N PRO A 147 15.67 -7.39 -11.24
CA PRO A 147 14.80 -7.28 -12.40
C PRO A 147 13.34 -7.60 -12.02
N LEU A 148 12.38 -6.86 -12.60
CA LEU A 148 10.98 -7.01 -12.24
C LEU A 148 10.45 -8.45 -12.41
N PRO A 149 10.78 -9.20 -13.48
CA PRO A 149 10.37 -10.59 -13.61
C PRO A 149 10.85 -11.48 -12.45
N MET A 150 12.09 -11.29 -12.00
CA MET A 150 12.64 -12.04 -10.86
C MET A 150 11.94 -11.66 -9.55
N ALA A 151 11.72 -10.36 -9.32
CA ALA A 151 10.99 -9.88 -8.15
C ALA A 151 9.55 -10.44 -8.12
N ASN A 152 8.89 -10.53 -9.27
CA ASN A 152 7.55 -11.11 -9.39
C ASN A 152 7.51 -12.63 -9.17
N PHE A 153 8.59 -13.33 -9.52
CA PHE A 153 8.68 -14.78 -9.30
C PHE A 153 8.98 -15.11 -7.82
N ILE A 154 9.95 -14.43 -7.22
CA ILE A 154 10.40 -14.71 -5.84
C ILE A 154 9.48 -14.03 -4.82
N GLY A 155 8.92 -12.85 -5.15
CA GLY A 155 8.11 -12.04 -4.25
C GLY A 155 6.99 -12.81 -3.55
N PRO A 156 6.16 -13.55 -4.28
CA PRO A 156 5.08 -14.34 -3.68
C PRO A 156 5.53 -15.35 -2.62
N MET A 157 6.73 -15.93 -2.77
CA MET A 157 7.28 -16.89 -1.81
C MET A 157 7.67 -16.22 -0.50
N LEU A 158 8.18 -14.99 -0.58
CA LEU A 158 8.60 -14.21 0.57
C LEU A 158 7.43 -13.48 1.23
N ALA A 159 6.49 -12.97 0.43
CA ALA A 159 5.38 -12.15 0.90
C ALA A 159 4.46 -12.89 1.89
N LYS A 160 4.29 -14.22 1.73
CA LYS A 160 3.49 -15.04 2.65
C LYS A 160 4.01 -15.05 4.11
N ASN A 161 5.28 -14.66 4.31
CA ASN A 161 5.93 -14.62 5.63
C ASN A 161 6.06 -13.18 6.16
N LEU A 162 5.53 -12.18 5.46
CA LEU A 162 5.63 -10.76 5.80
C LEU A 162 4.30 -10.16 6.33
N GLY A 163 3.31 -10.99 6.59
CA GLY A 163 2.00 -10.61 7.12
C GLY A 163 1.99 -10.31 8.58
#